data_009a262309d7970b02b0ae1b623dac29
#
_entry.id   009a262309d7970b02b0ae1b623dac29
#
_cell.length_a   1.000
_cell.length_b   1.000
_cell.length_c   1.000
_cell.angle_alpha   90.00
_cell.angle_beta   90.00
_cell.angle_gamma   90.00
#
_symmetry.space_group_name_H-M   'P 1'
#
loop_
_entity.id
_entity.type
_entity.pdbx_description
1 polymer ?
#
loop_
_entity_poly.entity_id
_entity_poly.type
_entity_poly.pdbx_seq_one_letter_code
_entity_poly.pdbx_strand_id
1 'polypeptide(L)'
;MNNIEKVKKLIIDKPLKLDCGQTISNFPLAYETYGKLNDKKDNAILAFHALSGDQFASGVNPITKKEGWWNYLIGPGKAIDTEKYFVICANVIGGCMLSLIHI
;
A
#
# COMPACT_ATOMS: atom_id res chain seq x y z
N MET A 1 15.07 -10.52 10.31
CA MET A 1 14.43 -9.65 10.90
C MET A 1 14.21 -8.28 10.31
N ASN A 2 15.00 -7.78 9.55
CA ASN A 2 14.88 -6.43 9.07
C ASN A 2 14.10 -6.28 7.79
N ASN A 3 13.23 -7.24 7.48
CA ASN A 3 12.38 -7.15 6.30
C ASN A 3 11.40 -5.98 6.37
N ILE A 4 11.15 -5.48 7.58
CA ILE A 4 10.29 -4.32 7.76
C ILE A 4 10.88 -3.08 7.08
N GLU A 5 12.20 -3.03 6.91
CA GLU A 5 12.85 -1.92 6.23
C GLU A 5 12.52 -1.88 4.73
N LYS A 6 12.04 -3.00 4.19
CA LYS A 6 11.64 -3.07 2.78
C LYS A 6 10.23 -2.54 2.54
N VAL A 7 9.51 -2.20 3.61
CA VAL A 7 8.18 -1.65 3.53
C VAL A 7 8.27 -0.14 3.33
N LYS A 8 7.67 0.35 2.26
CA LYS A 8 7.61 1.79 2.02
C LYS A 8 6.60 2.42 2.96
N LYS A 9 6.96 3.53 3.57
CA LYS A 9 6.10 4.23 4.52
C LYS A 9 6.08 5.72 4.22
N LEU A 10 4.92 6.31 4.38
CA LEU A 10 4.73 7.74 4.32
C LEU A 10 4.26 8.19 5.70
N ILE A 11 4.95 9.17 6.27
CA ILE A 11 4.52 9.73 7.56
C ILE A 11 3.49 10.82 7.27
N ILE A 12 2.30 10.65 7.81
CA ILE A 12 1.22 11.63 7.67
C ILE A 12 1.29 12.56 8.86
N ASP A 13 1.69 13.81 8.61
CA ASP A 13 1.87 14.80 9.66
C ASP A 13 0.62 15.65 9.92
N LYS A 14 -0.37 15.61 9.03
CA LYS A 14 -1.63 16.30 9.26
C LYS A 14 -2.45 15.54 10.28
N PRO A 15 -3.02 16.24 11.28
CA PRO A 15 -3.89 15.58 12.24
C PRO A 15 -5.13 14.99 11.56
N LEU A 16 -5.46 13.75 11.92
CA LEU A 16 -6.70 13.10 11.48
C LEU A 16 -7.65 13.01 12.66
N LYS A 17 -8.79 13.69 12.55
CA LYS A 17 -9.80 13.64 13.60
C LYS A 17 -10.65 12.39 13.39
N LEU A 18 -10.72 11.57 14.42
CA LEU A 18 -11.50 10.34 14.41
C LEU A 18 -12.94 10.62 14.82
N ASP A 19 -13.85 9.74 14.43
CA ASP A 19 -15.27 9.87 14.77
C ASP A 19 -15.52 9.87 16.27
N CYS A 20 -14.64 9.23 17.03
CA CYS A 20 -14.75 9.22 18.49
C CYS A 20 -14.33 10.54 19.14
N GLY A 21 -13.89 11.51 18.36
CA GLY A 21 -13.47 12.81 18.86
C GLY A 21 -11.97 12.93 19.14
N GLN A 22 -11.25 11.83 19.12
CA GLN A 22 -9.79 11.87 19.30
C GLN A 22 -9.10 12.20 17.99
N THR A 23 -7.85 12.63 18.07
CA THR A 23 -7.05 13.01 16.93
C THR A 23 -5.75 12.22 16.94
N ILE A 24 -5.35 11.70 15.77
CA ILE A 24 -4.04 11.09 15.62
C ILE A 24 -3.21 11.93 14.65
N SER A 25 -1.91 11.96 14.86
CA SER A 25 -1.00 12.71 14.01
C SER A 25 0.35 12.00 13.97
N ASN A 26 1.16 12.36 12.96
CA ASN A 26 2.48 11.75 12.75
C ASN A 26 2.42 10.23 12.71
N PHE A 27 1.42 9.68 12.02
CA PHE A 27 1.28 8.23 11.90
C PHE A 27 1.85 7.76 10.56
N PRO A 28 2.45 6.56 10.53
CA PRO A 28 2.97 6.00 9.28
C PRO A 28 1.86 5.35 8.47
N LEU A 29 2.00 5.44 7.15
CA LEU A 29 1.11 4.77 6.21
C LEU A 29 1.97 3.91 5.30
N ALA A 30 1.85 2.60 5.40
CA ALA A 30 2.58 1.68 4.53
C ALA A 30 1.90 1.62 3.17
N TYR A 31 2.69 1.55 2.11
CA TYR A 31 2.15 1.51 0.76
C TYR A 31 3.09 0.78 -0.18
N GLU A 32 2.58 0.44 -1.35
CA GLU A 32 3.38 -0.09 -2.43
C GLU A 32 2.88 0.48 -3.75
N THR A 33 3.76 0.57 -4.73
CA THR A 33 3.41 1.11 -6.03
C THR A 33 3.88 0.14 -7.12
N TYR A 34 3.16 0.15 -8.24
CA TYR A 34 3.45 -0.68 -9.39
C TYR A 34 3.29 0.17 -10.64
N GLY A 35 4.25 0.06 -11.55
CA GLY A 35 4.23 0.85 -12.76
C GLY A 35 4.84 2.23 -12.56
N LYS A 36 4.51 3.15 -13.44
CA LYS A 36 5.09 4.49 -13.45
C LYS A 36 4.02 5.53 -13.72
N LEU A 37 4.04 6.59 -12.93
CA LEU A 37 3.16 7.74 -13.13
C LEU A 37 3.61 8.50 -14.37
N ASN A 38 2.68 8.80 -15.28
CA ASN A 38 3.00 9.54 -16.50
C ASN A 38 3.15 11.03 -16.21
N ASP A 39 3.61 11.78 -17.23
CA ASP A 39 3.87 13.22 -17.07
C ASP A 39 2.60 14.00 -16.76
N LYS A 40 1.47 13.56 -17.30
CA LYS A 40 0.18 14.21 -17.05
C LYS A 40 -0.41 13.85 -15.71
N LYS A 41 0.14 12.82 -15.05
CA LYS A 41 -0.33 12.34 -13.75
C LYS A 41 -1.81 11.94 -13.78
N ASP A 42 -2.24 11.33 -14.89
CA ASP A 42 -3.63 10.94 -15.10
C ASP A 42 -3.83 9.44 -15.29
N ASN A 43 -2.80 8.64 -14.99
CA ASN A 43 -2.87 7.18 -15.16
C ASN A 43 -2.80 6.41 -13.82
N ALA A 44 -3.12 7.05 -12.72
CA ALA A 44 -3.05 6.43 -11.41
C ALA A 44 -4.31 5.63 -11.10
N ILE A 45 -4.11 4.46 -10.49
CA ILE A 45 -5.18 3.60 -9.99
C ILE A 45 -4.92 3.35 -8.51
N LEU A 46 -5.90 3.65 -7.66
CA LEU A 46 -5.81 3.38 -6.23
C LEU A 46 -6.51 2.06 -5.94
N ALA A 47 -5.76 1.10 -5.42
CA ALA A 47 -6.28 -0.22 -5.08
C ALA A 47 -6.48 -0.33 -3.57
N PHE A 48 -7.57 -0.95 -3.17
CA PHE A 48 -7.91 -1.16 -1.76
C PHE A 48 -7.84 -2.64 -1.45
N HIS A 49 -7.14 -3.00 -0.38
CA HIS A 49 -7.04 -4.39 0.04
C HIS A 49 -8.23 -4.78 0.94
N ALA A 50 -8.47 -6.09 1.06
CA ALA A 50 -9.47 -6.62 1.97
C ALA A 50 -8.98 -6.57 3.43
N LEU A 51 -9.84 -6.90 4.36
CA LEU A 51 -9.56 -6.79 5.79
C LEU A 51 -8.26 -7.47 6.21
N SER A 52 -7.99 -8.64 5.68
CA SER A 52 -6.78 -9.41 6.01
C SER A 52 -5.66 -9.22 4.98
N GLY A 53 -5.82 -8.26 4.06
CA GLY A 53 -4.82 -8.00 3.04
C GLY A 53 -3.79 -6.98 3.50
N ASP A 54 -2.99 -6.52 2.53
CA ASP A 54 -1.95 -5.53 2.77
C ASP A 54 -1.67 -4.77 1.48
N GLN A 55 -0.64 -3.92 1.52
CA GLN A 55 -0.27 -3.12 0.35
C GLN A 55 0.41 -3.94 -0.75
N PHE A 56 0.76 -5.18 -0.50
CA PHE A 56 1.44 -6.01 -1.49
C PHE A 56 0.43 -6.70 -2.40
N ALA A 57 -0.16 -5.92 -3.31
CA ALA A 57 -1.17 -6.42 -4.23
C ALA A 57 -0.56 -7.26 -5.35
N SER A 58 0.69 -7.01 -5.72
CA SER A 58 1.38 -7.71 -6.79
C SER A 58 2.82 -7.98 -6.41
N GLY A 59 3.51 -8.78 -7.20
CA GLY A 59 4.88 -9.18 -6.91
C GLY A 59 4.95 -10.12 -5.73
N VAL A 60 6.12 -10.16 -5.07
CA VAL A 60 6.34 -11.03 -3.91
C VAL A 60 6.48 -10.17 -2.67
N ASN A 61 5.71 -10.49 -1.65
CA ASN A 61 5.78 -9.81 -0.36
C ASN A 61 7.16 -10.09 0.26
N PRO A 62 7.95 -9.06 0.55
CA PRO A 62 9.31 -9.26 1.06
C PRO A 62 9.36 -9.89 2.45
N ILE A 63 8.26 -9.86 3.18
CA ILE A 63 8.19 -10.40 4.54
C ILE A 63 7.69 -11.83 4.53
N THR A 64 6.53 -12.09 3.90
CA THR A 64 5.90 -13.41 3.90
C THR A 64 6.43 -14.32 2.80
N LYS A 65 7.09 -13.76 1.77
CA LYS A 65 7.58 -14.46 0.58
C LYS A 65 6.47 -15.03 -0.28
N LYS A 66 5.24 -14.62 -0.06
CA LYS A 66 4.09 -15.04 -0.85
C LYS A 66 3.78 -14.02 -1.93
N GLU A 67 3.13 -14.48 -3.00
CA GLU A 67 2.69 -13.57 -4.06
C GLU A 67 1.61 -12.63 -3.55
N GLY A 68 1.58 -11.43 -4.13
CA GLY A 68 0.54 -10.46 -3.81
C GLY A 68 -0.85 -11.00 -4.13
N TRP A 69 -1.87 -10.48 -3.43
CA TRP A 69 -3.23 -11.02 -3.53
C TRP A 69 -3.88 -10.77 -4.90
N TRP A 70 -3.36 -9.82 -5.69
CA TRP A 70 -3.80 -9.58 -7.07
C TRP A 70 -2.65 -9.75 -8.06
N ASN A 71 -1.67 -10.56 -7.73
CA ASN A 71 -0.53 -10.74 -8.62
C ASN A 71 -0.92 -11.24 -10.01
N TYR A 72 -1.99 -12.01 -10.12
CA TYR A 72 -2.50 -12.48 -11.40
C TYR A 72 -3.20 -11.38 -12.21
N LEU A 73 -3.57 -10.28 -11.58
CA LEU A 73 -4.35 -9.20 -12.21
C LEU A 73 -3.48 -7.98 -12.52
N ILE A 74 -2.51 -7.67 -11.68
CA ILE A 74 -1.67 -6.48 -11.77
C ILE A 74 -0.27 -6.87 -12.25
N GLY A 75 0.15 -6.28 -13.34
CA GLY A 75 1.49 -6.51 -13.87
C GLY A 75 1.59 -6.14 -15.35
N PRO A 76 2.79 -6.22 -15.93
CA PRO A 76 2.97 -5.90 -17.34
C PRO A 76 2.13 -6.83 -18.21
N GLY A 77 1.31 -6.25 -19.10
CA GLY A 77 0.45 -7.01 -20.01
C GLY A 77 -0.74 -7.69 -19.35
N LYS A 78 -0.95 -7.50 -18.06
CA LYS A 78 -2.09 -8.08 -17.33
C LYS A 78 -3.30 -7.15 -17.42
N ALA A 79 -4.41 -7.55 -16.81
CA ALA A 79 -5.66 -6.78 -16.89
C ALA A 79 -5.47 -5.36 -16.35
N ILE A 80 -4.75 -5.20 -15.25
CA ILE A 80 -4.29 -3.89 -14.80
C ILE A 80 -2.83 -3.79 -15.22
N ASP A 81 -2.62 -3.20 -16.39
CA ASP A 81 -1.34 -3.22 -17.08
C ASP A 81 -0.43 -2.14 -16.51
N THR A 82 0.61 -2.54 -15.81
CA THR A 82 1.55 -1.60 -15.19
C THR A 82 2.46 -0.92 -16.19
N GLU A 83 2.44 -1.31 -17.45
CA GLU A 83 3.10 -0.55 -18.51
C GLU A 83 2.31 0.70 -18.88
N LYS A 84 1.01 0.73 -18.58
CA LYS A 84 0.11 1.84 -18.89
C LYS A 84 -0.32 2.61 -17.66
N TYR A 85 -0.46 1.94 -16.54
CA TYR A 85 -1.03 2.49 -15.32
C TYR A 85 -0.07 2.44 -14.16
N PHE A 86 -0.17 3.45 -13.31
CA PHE A 86 0.56 3.52 -12.05
C PHE A 86 -0.41 3.12 -10.94
N VAL A 87 -0.16 1.96 -10.31
CA VAL A 87 -1.05 1.43 -9.29
C VAL A 87 -0.48 1.72 -7.92
N ILE A 88 -1.30 2.24 -7.03
CA ILE A 88 -0.92 2.51 -5.65
C ILE A 88 -1.83 1.68 -4.75
N CYS A 89 -1.24 0.92 -3.85
CA CYS A 89 -1.98 0.18 -2.84
C CYS A 89 -1.44 0.55 -1.47
N ALA A 90 -2.28 1.12 -0.62
CA ALA A 90 -1.90 1.52 0.72
C ALA A 90 -2.50 0.57 1.74
N ASN A 91 -1.75 0.29 2.80
CA ASN A 91 -2.28 -0.45 3.93
C ASN A 91 -3.16 0.48 4.76
N VAL A 92 -4.29 -0.03 5.26
CA VAL A 92 -5.12 0.78 6.14
C VAL A 92 -4.39 1.06 7.45
N ILE A 93 -4.73 2.16 8.09
CA ILE A 93 -4.14 2.53 9.38
C ILE A 93 -4.44 1.41 10.38
N GLY A 94 -3.39 0.88 11.01
CA GLY A 94 -3.56 -0.24 11.92
C GLY A 94 -3.70 -1.59 11.27
N GLY A 95 -3.47 -1.68 9.96
CA GLY A 95 -3.57 -2.95 9.22
C GLY A 95 -2.40 -3.89 9.47
N CYS A 96 -2.43 -5.02 8.77
CA CYS A 96 -1.52 -6.14 9.04
C CYS A 96 -0.04 -5.80 8.93
N MET A 97 0.32 -4.91 8.00
CA MET A 97 1.72 -4.57 7.75
C MET A 97 2.11 -3.26 8.39
N LEU A 98 1.22 -2.66 9.14
CA LEU A 98 1.44 -1.39 9.77
C LEU A 98 1.07 -1.52 11.23
N SER A 99 2.05 -1.75 12.04
CA SER A 99 1.82 -2.29 13.33
C SER A 99 1.51 -1.24 14.39
N LEU A 100 0.34 -0.66 14.33
CA LEU A 100 -0.15 0.08 15.49
C LEU A 100 -0.38 -0.85 16.67
N ILE A 101 -0.68 -2.11 16.37
CA ILE A 101 -0.90 -3.11 17.41
C ILE A 101 0.39 -3.64 18.01
N HIS A 102 1.53 -3.36 17.40
CA HIS A 102 2.84 -3.77 17.93
C HIS A 102 3.52 -2.65 18.71
N ILE A 103 2.87 -1.58 18.84
CA ILE A 103 3.38 -0.42 19.56
C ILE A 103 3.00 -0.50 21.01
#